data_33be68fbb5ae7721c491031e85fe03a1
#
_entry.id   33be68fbb5ae7721c491031e85fe03a1
#
_cell.length_a   1.000
_cell.length_b   1.000
_cell.length_c   1.000
_cell.angle_alpha   90.00
_cell.angle_beta   90.00
_cell.angle_gamma   90.00
#
_symmetry.space_group_name_H-M   'P 1'
#
loop_
_entity.id
_entity.type
_entity.pdbx_description
1 polymer ?
#
loop_
_entity_poly.entity_id
_entity_poly.type
_entity_poly.pdbx_seq_one_letter_code
_entity_poly.pdbx_strand_id
1 'polypeptide(L)'
;LVCRSEGSRFVTLYKNHSSSDLNVRLNQLLASIQKQVYERCETQIYLVAGVCNMGEEPLGIMAALDRALTAQKTIKNMAYIHENLIAEYDSKLRKDLRERRYIEEHMTDALDNGEFKVYYQPKVSIATGKIVGAEALVRWIRPDGEIISPGRFVPVFEENGFIADMDFAIYRQSIADIKRWLR
;
A
#
# COMPACT_ATOMS: atom_id res chain seq x y z
N LEU A 1 -20.15 -9.90 20.98
CA LEU A 1 -20.92 -8.67 21.04
C LEU A 1 -20.96 -8.06 19.64
N VAL A 2 -22.13 -7.69 19.16
CA VAL A 2 -22.31 -7.04 17.85
C VAL A 2 -23.03 -5.72 18.07
N CYS A 3 -22.55 -4.65 17.43
CA CYS A 3 -23.28 -3.37 17.41
C CYS A 3 -23.21 -2.75 16.00
N ARG A 4 -24.21 -1.94 15.66
CA ARG A 4 -24.20 -1.08 14.49
C ARG A 4 -23.54 0.24 14.86
N SER A 5 -22.54 0.68 14.11
CA SER A 5 -21.82 1.93 14.36
C SER A 5 -22.48 3.07 13.59
N GLU A 6 -22.25 3.13 12.28
CA GLU A 6 -22.78 4.17 11.39
C GLU A 6 -23.19 3.57 10.06
N GLY A 7 -24.30 4.02 9.50
CA GLY A 7 -24.76 3.62 8.16
C GLY A 7 -24.81 2.10 7.99
N SER A 8 -23.99 1.58 7.10
CA SER A 8 -23.85 0.14 6.79
C SER A 8 -22.72 -0.55 7.55
N ARG A 9 -22.15 0.09 8.58
CA ARG A 9 -21.02 -0.44 9.34
C ARG A 9 -21.47 -1.16 10.60
N PHE A 10 -20.97 -2.38 10.78
CA PHE A 10 -21.16 -3.20 11.96
C PHE A 10 -19.82 -3.48 12.63
N VAL A 11 -19.82 -3.47 13.95
CA VAL A 11 -18.64 -3.79 14.78
C VAL A 11 -18.95 -5.02 15.60
N THR A 12 -18.04 -5.98 15.56
CA THR A 12 -18.18 -7.22 16.32
C THR A 12 -16.97 -7.44 17.20
N LEU A 13 -17.18 -7.60 18.48
CA LEU A 13 -16.17 -8.09 19.41
C LEU A 13 -16.32 -9.60 19.54
N TYR A 14 -15.27 -10.32 19.17
CA TYR A 14 -15.26 -11.77 19.11
C TYR A 14 -14.16 -12.33 20.02
N LYS A 15 -14.50 -13.34 20.84
CA LYS A 15 -13.49 -14.08 21.60
C LYS A 15 -12.94 -15.19 20.72
N ASN A 16 -11.66 -15.10 20.36
CA ASN A 16 -11.02 -16.05 19.47
C ASN A 16 -9.82 -16.73 20.12
N HIS A 17 -9.48 -17.93 19.64
CA HIS A 17 -8.35 -18.71 20.08
C HIS A 17 -7.24 -18.84 19.03
N SER A 18 -7.52 -18.51 17.74
CA SER A 18 -6.51 -18.44 16.67
C SER A 18 -6.96 -17.54 15.51
N SER A 19 -6.01 -16.82 14.86
CA SER A 19 -6.32 -15.94 13.72
C SER A 19 -6.80 -16.71 12.50
N SER A 20 -6.29 -17.92 12.25
CA SER A 20 -6.73 -18.75 11.11
C SER A 20 -8.18 -19.17 11.22
N ASP A 21 -8.65 -19.55 12.41
CA ASP A 21 -10.05 -19.92 12.66
C ASP A 21 -10.99 -18.71 12.49
N LEU A 22 -10.54 -17.52 12.89
CA LEU A 22 -11.30 -16.29 12.71
C LEU A 22 -11.52 -15.95 11.24
N ASN A 23 -10.48 -16.04 10.40
CA ASN A 23 -10.59 -15.74 8.98
C ASN A 23 -11.57 -16.69 8.26
N VAL A 24 -11.55 -17.98 8.57
CA VAL A 24 -12.49 -18.96 8.02
C VAL A 24 -13.93 -18.59 8.41
N ARG A 25 -14.18 -18.31 9.67
CA ARG A 25 -15.51 -17.95 10.17
C ARG A 25 -16.02 -16.62 9.61
N LEU A 26 -15.14 -15.63 9.49
CA LEU A 26 -15.51 -14.34 8.89
C LEU A 26 -15.89 -14.52 7.42
N ASN A 27 -15.11 -15.26 6.65
CA ASN A 27 -15.43 -15.55 5.25
C ASN A 27 -16.79 -16.26 5.12
N GLN A 28 -17.07 -17.26 5.96
CA GLN A 28 -18.35 -17.95 5.99
C GLN A 28 -19.51 -16.98 6.35
N LEU A 29 -19.30 -16.10 7.32
CA LEU A 29 -20.30 -15.11 7.73
C LEU A 29 -20.60 -14.12 6.59
N LEU A 30 -19.55 -13.54 5.97
CA LEU A 30 -19.70 -12.60 4.88
C LEU A 30 -20.39 -13.24 3.67
N ALA A 31 -20.02 -14.47 3.30
CA ALA A 31 -20.70 -15.23 2.24
C ALA A 31 -22.16 -15.52 2.56
N SER A 32 -22.48 -15.84 3.81
CA SER A 32 -23.87 -16.06 4.26
C SER A 32 -24.72 -14.80 4.16
N ILE A 33 -24.17 -13.65 4.60
CA ILE A 33 -24.87 -12.36 4.49
C ILE A 33 -25.13 -12.00 3.02
N GLN A 34 -24.12 -12.15 2.18
CA GLN A 34 -24.18 -11.86 0.75
C GLN A 34 -25.29 -12.69 0.07
N LYS A 35 -25.32 -14.01 0.36
CA LYS A 35 -26.35 -14.91 -0.11
C LYS A 35 -27.76 -14.50 0.34
N GLN A 36 -27.95 -14.20 1.62
CA GLN A 36 -29.24 -13.78 2.16
C GLN A 36 -29.74 -12.46 1.57
N VAL A 37 -28.85 -11.50 1.30
CA VAL A 37 -29.22 -10.24 0.64
C VAL A 37 -29.62 -10.50 -0.80
N TYR A 38 -28.87 -11.31 -1.52
CA TYR A 38 -29.20 -11.66 -2.89
C TYR A 38 -30.57 -12.37 -3.01
N GLU A 39 -30.85 -13.34 -2.12
CA GLU A 39 -32.12 -14.06 -2.09
C GLU A 39 -33.32 -13.15 -1.76
N ARG A 40 -33.12 -12.07 -0.99
CA ARG A 40 -34.22 -11.17 -0.59
C ARG A 40 -34.43 -9.98 -1.51
N CYS A 41 -33.37 -9.45 -2.08
CA CYS A 41 -33.37 -8.18 -2.78
C CYS A 41 -32.86 -8.28 -4.22
N GLU A 42 -32.46 -9.46 -4.68
CA GLU A 42 -31.86 -9.71 -6.01
C GLU A 42 -30.66 -8.75 -6.30
N THR A 43 -30.01 -8.25 -5.24
CA THR A 43 -28.91 -7.30 -5.33
C THR A 43 -27.63 -7.94 -4.84
N GLN A 44 -26.59 -7.85 -5.67
CA GLN A 44 -25.26 -8.29 -5.28
C GLN A 44 -24.58 -7.19 -4.46
N ILE A 45 -24.12 -7.55 -3.28
CA ILE A 45 -23.36 -6.66 -2.38
C ILE A 45 -21.96 -7.21 -2.17
N TYR A 46 -21.01 -6.31 -1.94
CA TYR A 46 -19.65 -6.67 -1.58
C TYR A 46 -19.36 -6.21 -0.16
N LEU A 47 -18.82 -7.12 0.65
CA LEU A 47 -18.56 -6.90 2.05
C LEU A 47 -17.08 -6.87 2.31
N VAL A 48 -16.63 -5.88 3.09
CA VAL A 48 -15.24 -5.75 3.50
C VAL A 48 -15.15 -5.72 5.02
N ALA A 49 -14.24 -6.49 5.59
CA ALA A 49 -14.01 -6.54 7.01
C ALA A 49 -12.56 -6.15 7.35
N GLY A 50 -12.41 -5.27 8.32
CA GLY A 50 -11.13 -5.01 8.98
C GLY A 50 -11.09 -5.71 10.33
N VAL A 51 -9.97 -6.33 10.66
CA VAL A 51 -9.76 -7.09 11.88
C VAL A 51 -8.60 -6.49 12.67
N CYS A 52 -8.74 -6.42 13.99
CA CYS A 52 -7.64 -6.11 14.90
C CYS A 52 -7.61 -7.14 16.02
N ASN A 53 -6.47 -7.81 16.19
CA ASN A 53 -6.22 -8.70 17.31
C ASN A 53 -5.83 -7.87 18.55
N MET A 54 -6.59 -8.00 19.63
CA MET A 54 -6.36 -7.27 20.89
C MET A 54 -5.44 -8.04 21.85
N GLY A 55 -5.08 -9.28 21.54
CA GLY A 55 -4.26 -10.13 22.42
C GLY A 55 -2.76 -9.87 22.35
N GLU A 56 -2.28 -9.15 21.33
CA GLU A 56 -0.85 -8.89 21.15
C GLU A 56 -0.33 -7.70 21.97
N GLU A 57 -1.18 -6.74 22.28
CA GLU A 57 -0.84 -5.57 23.09
C GLU A 57 -2.05 -5.19 23.97
N PRO A 58 -1.85 -4.64 25.18
CA PRO A 58 -2.94 -4.12 25.99
C PRO A 58 -3.57 -2.90 25.27
N LEU A 59 -4.62 -3.14 24.53
CA LEU A 59 -5.25 -2.16 23.66
C LEU A 59 -6.67 -1.82 24.16
N GLY A 60 -6.97 -0.54 24.27
CA GLY A 60 -8.35 -0.10 24.52
C GLY A 60 -9.25 -0.38 23.32
N ILE A 61 -10.54 -0.60 23.57
CA ILE A 61 -11.53 -0.94 22.52
C ILE A 61 -11.57 0.09 21.40
N MET A 62 -11.47 1.39 21.71
CA MET A 62 -11.48 2.45 20.70
C MET A 62 -10.25 2.40 19.79
N ALA A 63 -9.07 2.13 20.35
CA ALA A 63 -7.86 1.98 19.57
C ALA A 63 -7.88 0.70 18.69
N ALA A 64 -8.46 -0.39 19.20
CA ALA A 64 -8.67 -1.60 18.41
C ALA A 64 -9.64 -1.37 17.25
N LEU A 65 -10.71 -0.63 17.49
CA LEU A 65 -11.66 -0.25 16.44
C LEU A 65 -11.01 0.61 15.38
N ASP A 66 -10.22 1.62 15.75
CA ASP A 66 -9.51 2.48 14.81
C ASP A 66 -8.52 1.69 13.95
N ARG A 67 -7.79 0.75 14.55
CA ARG A 67 -6.90 -0.17 13.84
C ARG A 67 -7.65 -1.06 12.84
N ALA A 68 -8.78 -1.65 13.25
CA ALA A 68 -9.62 -2.46 12.36
C ALA A 68 -10.19 -1.63 11.20
N LEU A 69 -10.64 -0.41 11.46
CA LEU A 69 -11.10 0.52 10.42
C LEU A 69 -9.97 0.93 9.47
N THR A 70 -8.77 1.10 9.98
CA THR A 70 -7.59 1.38 9.16
C THR A 70 -7.28 0.21 8.23
N ALA A 71 -7.29 -1.03 8.73
CA ALA A 71 -7.14 -2.21 7.89
C ALA A 71 -8.24 -2.31 6.83
N GLN A 72 -9.51 -2.07 7.20
CA GLN A 72 -10.63 -2.06 6.24
C GLN A 72 -10.43 -1.06 5.11
N LYS A 73 -9.92 0.14 5.41
CA LYS A 73 -9.70 1.19 4.39
C LYS A 73 -8.72 0.76 3.31
N THR A 74 -7.71 -0.07 3.62
CA THR A 74 -6.72 -0.52 2.63
C THR A 74 -7.31 -1.39 1.52
N ILE A 75 -8.43 -2.08 1.81
CA ILE A 75 -9.08 -3.00 0.87
C ILE A 75 -10.41 -2.49 0.33
N LYS A 76 -10.93 -1.37 0.85
CA LYS A 76 -12.25 -0.88 0.49
C LYS A 76 -12.42 -0.65 -1.02
N ASN A 77 -11.41 -0.12 -1.66
CA ASN A 77 -11.44 0.18 -3.11
C ASN A 77 -11.24 -1.07 -3.98
N MET A 78 -10.88 -2.20 -3.40
CA MET A 78 -10.70 -3.48 -4.10
C MET A 78 -11.98 -4.33 -4.10
N ALA A 79 -12.99 -3.95 -3.34
CA ALA A 79 -14.24 -4.71 -3.17
C ALA A 79 -15.04 -4.92 -4.46
N TYR A 80 -14.79 -4.11 -5.50
CA TYR A 80 -15.45 -4.26 -6.80
C TYR A 80 -14.86 -5.35 -7.68
N ILE A 81 -13.65 -5.82 -7.36
CA ILE A 81 -12.88 -6.74 -8.21
C ILE A 81 -12.95 -8.16 -7.65
N HIS A 82 -13.15 -8.30 -6.36
CA HIS A 82 -13.10 -9.58 -5.65
C HIS A 82 -14.38 -9.78 -4.83
N GLU A 83 -14.67 -11.02 -4.49
CA GLU A 83 -15.76 -11.38 -3.59
C GLU A 83 -15.62 -10.67 -2.23
N ASN A 84 -15.72 -11.31 -1.13
CA ASN A 84 -15.56 -10.69 0.18
C ASN A 84 -14.09 -10.51 0.55
N LEU A 85 -13.71 -9.36 1.11
CA LEU A 85 -12.33 -9.05 1.48
C LEU A 85 -12.19 -8.86 2.99
N ILE A 86 -11.14 -9.43 3.55
CA ILE A 86 -10.77 -9.29 4.95
C ILE A 86 -9.32 -8.77 5.03
N ALA A 87 -9.11 -7.70 5.79
CA ALA A 87 -7.78 -7.19 6.12
C ALA A 87 -7.56 -7.21 7.63
N GLU A 88 -6.44 -7.72 8.07
CA GLU A 88 -6.01 -7.71 9.47
C GLU A 88 -5.00 -6.59 9.70
N TYR A 89 -5.17 -5.86 10.80
CA TYR A 89 -4.18 -4.89 11.26
C TYR A 89 -3.06 -5.63 12.00
N ASP A 90 -2.08 -6.05 11.25
CA ASP A 90 -0.90 -6.78 11.73
C ASP A 90 0.36 -5.89 11.78
N SER A 91 1.46 -6.48 12.20
CA SER A 91 2.77 -5.80 12.26
C SER A 91 3.28 -5.37 10.88
N LYS A 92 2.94 -6.12 9.82
CA LYS A 92 3.30 -5.80 8.44
C LYS A 92 2.54 -4.55 7.96
N LEU A 93 1.21 -4.55 8.08
CA LEU A 93 0.39 -3.40 7.70
C LEU A 93 0.81 -2.14 8.47
N ARG A 94 1.09 -2.27 9.77
CA ARG A 94 1.60 -1.17 10.61
C ARG A 94 2.92 -0.61 10.07
N LYS A 95 3.83 -1.49 9.63
CA LYS A 95 5.11 -1.07 9.04
C LYS A 95 4.88 -0.36 7.70
N ASP A 96 4.06 -0.92 6.83
CA ASP A 96 3.77 -0.37 5.50
C ASP A 96 3.10 1.02 5.61
N LEU A 97 2.18 1.20 6.55
CA LEU A 97 1.54 2.50 6.81
C LEU A 97 2.53 3.56 7.35
N ARG A 98 3.47 3.16 8.22
CA ARG A 98 4.50 4.08 8.71
C ARG A 98 5.45 4.52 7.59
N GLU A 99 5.82 3.58 6.75
CA GLU A 99 6.71 3.87 5.63
C GLU A 99 6.02 4.75 4.60
N ARG A 100 4.76 4.46 4.25
CA ARG A 100 3.96 5.32 3.39
C ARG A 100 3.89 6.75 3.93
N ARG A 101 3.59 6.90 5.23
CA ARG A 101 3.56 8.21 5.88
C ARG A 101 4.91 8.91 5.79
N TYR A 102 6.00 8.19 6.06
CA TYR A 102 7.36 8.72 5.92
C TYR A 102 7.61 9.26 4.51
N ILE A 103 7.23 8.49 3.49
CA ILE A 103 7.36 8.86 2.08
C ILE A 103 6.58 10.15 1.79
N GLU A 104 5.31 10.22 2.20
CA GLU A 104 4.44 11.39 1.98
C GLU A 104 4.95 12.65 2.70
N GLU A 105 5.49 12.50 3.91
CA GLU A 105 6.00 13.62 4.73
C GLU A 105 7.36 14.16 4.22
N HIS A 106 8.17 13.34 3.54
CA HIS A 106 9.53 13.71 3.18
C HIS A 106 9.77 13.85 1.67
N MET A 107 8.83 13.51 0.80
CA MET A 107 9.03 13.46 -0.65
C MET A 107 9.46 14.79 -1.26
N THR A 108 8.89 15.92 -0.80
CA THR A 108 9.22 17.25 -1.31
C THR A 108 10.62 17.66 -0.89
N ASP A 109 10.95 17.53 0.40
CA ASP A 109 12.28 17.86 0.91
C ASP A 109 13.35 16.97 0.27
N ALA A 110 13.06 15.71 0.06
CA ALA A 110 13.96 14.75 -0.62
C ALA A 110 14.24 15.15 -2.07
N LEU A 111 13.24 15.68 -2.77
CA LEU A 111 13.42 16.19 -4.13
C LEU A 111 14.32 17.42 -4.14
N ASP A 112 14.06 18.39 -3.27
CA ASP A 112 14.81 19.63 -3.15
C ASP A 112 16.26 19.40 -2.71
N ASN A 113 16.47 18.44 -1.81
CA ASN A 113 17.79 18.03 -1.33
C ASN A 113 18.53 17.10 -2.32
N GLY A 114 17.91 16.72 -3.42
CA GLY A 114 18.50 15.84 -4.42
C GLY A 114 18.79 14.44 -3.91
N GLU A 115 17.91 13.89 -3.06
CA GLU A 115 18.02 12.51 -2.54
C GLU A 115 17.63 11.47 -3.58
N PHE A 116 16.88 11.86 -4.63
CA PHE A 116 16.58 11.01 -5.77
C PHE A 116 17.77 10.96 -6.73
N LYS A 117 18.41 9.79 -6.81
CA LYS A 117 19.59 9.57 -7.67
C LYS A 117 19.22 8.69 -8.85
N VAL A 118 19.79 9.02 -10.02
CA VAL A 118 19.65 8.21 -11.23
C VAL A 118 20.78 7.20 -11.29
N TYR A 119 20.40 5.94 -11.41
CA TYR A 119 21.31 4.84 -11.74
C TYR A 119 21.05 4.40 -13.17
N TYR A 120 22.08 4.05 -13.90
CA TYR A 120 21.98 3.67 -15.30
C TYR A 120 22.30 2.19 -15.48
N GLN A 121 21.31 1.42 -15.89
CA GLN A 121 21.52 0.03 -16.25
C GLN A 121 21.85 -0.07 -17.74
N PRO A 122 23.08 -0.51 -18.13
CA PRO A 122 23.48 -0.56 -19.52
C PRO A 122 22.68 -1.61 -20.29
N LYS A 123 22.29 -1.25 -21.53
CA LYS A 123 21.71 -2.16 -22.52
C LYS A 123 22.79 -2.54 -23.52
N VAL A 124 23.05 -3.84 -23.65
CA VAL A 124 24.12 -4.37 -24.50
C VAL A 124 23.51 -5.08 -25.71
N SER A 125 24.00 -4.79 -26.88
CA SER A 125 23.66 -5.54 -28.11
C SER A 125 24.24 -6.95 -28.03
N ILE A 126 23.38 -7.96 -28.12
CA ILE A 126 23.80 -9.37 -28.11
C ILE A 126 24.70 -9.68 -29.33
N ALA A 127 24.42 -9.07 -30.49
CA ALA A 127 25.14 -9.31 -31.72
C ALA A 127 26.56 -8.74 -31.72
N THR A 128 26.80 -7.62 -31.01
CA THR A 128 28.08 -6.90 -31.09
C THR A 128 28.82 -6.82 -29.76
N GLY A 129 28.18 -7.17 -28.64
CA GLY A 129 28.71 -7.00 -27.28
C GLY A 129 28.89 -5.54 -26.85
N LYS A 130 28.44 -4.57 -27.64
CA LYS A 130 28.60 -3.15 -27.34
C LYS A 130 27.40 -2.58 -26.57
N ILE A 131 27.64 -1.59 -25.71
CA ILE A 131 26.59 -0.81 -25.05
C ILE A 131 25.90 0.03 -26.13
N VAL A 132 24.56 -0.10 -26.22
CA VAL A 132 23.71 0.62 -27.19
C VAL A 132 22.79 1.61 -26.53
N GLY A 133 22.75 1.64 -25.20
CA GLY A 133 21.93 2.54 -24.40
C GLY A 133 21.98 2.18 -22.93
N ALA A 134 21.18 2.88 -22.14
CA ALA A 134 20.99 2.56 -20.72
C ALA A 134 19.55 2.86 -20.30
N GLU A 135 19.10 2.19 -19.27
CA GLU A 135 17.84 2.50 -18.58
C GLU A 135 18.14 3.35 -17.35
N ALA A 136 17.44 4.48 -17.22
CA ALA A 136 17.54 5.33 -16.06
C ALA A 136 16.63 4.80 -14.95
N LEU A 137 17.21 4.39 -13.84
CA LEU A 137 16.52 3.82 -12.70
C LEU A 137 16.70 4.72 -11.50
N VAL A 138 15.61 5.26 -10.99
CA VAL A 138 15.64 6.11 -9.80
C VAL A 138 15.88 5.30 -8.53
N ARG A 139 16.62 5.89 -7.59
CA ARG A 139 16.82 5.41 -6.23
C ARG A 139 16.67 6.58 -5.27
N TRP A 140 15.87 6.42 -4.23
CA TRP A 140 15.79 7.40 -3.17
C TRP A 140 16.82 7.04 -2.10
N ILE A 141 17.86 7.85 -1.97
CA ILE A 141 18.93 7.66 -1.00
C ILE A 141 18.75 8.70 0.09
N ARG A 142 18.39 8.24 1.28
CA ARG A 142 18.21 9.08 2.47
C ARG A 142 19.54 9.65 2.96
N PRO A 143 19.52 10.73 3.77
CA PRO A 143 20.75 11.29 4.35
C PRO A 143 21.54 10.33 5.22
N ASP A 144 20.89 9.33 5.83
CA ASP A 144 21.53 8.26 6.62
C ASP A 144 22.11 7.12 5.76
N GLY A 145 21.96 7.20 4.41
CA GLY A 145 22.43 6.21 3.46
C GLY A 145 21.46 5.06 3.19
N GLU A 146 20.30 5.01 3.86
CA GLU A 146 19.26 4.02 3.56
C GLU A 146 18.68 4.26 2.16
N ILE A 147 18.53 3.16 1.39
CA ILE A 147 17.94 3.22 0.05
C ILE A 147 16.49 2.75 0.10
N ILE A 148 15.57 3.65 -0.20
CA ILE A 148 14.16 3.31 -0.40
C ILE A 148 13.98 2.83 -1.85
N SER A 149 13.43 1.61 -1.98
CA SER A 149 13.16 1.00 -3.29
C SER A 149 12.06 1.73 -4.06
N PRO A 150 12.15 1.87 -5.40
CA PRO A 150 11.08 2.44 -6.23
C PRO A 150 9.72 1.80 -6.02
N GLY A 151 9.66 0.49 -5.83
CA GLY A 151 8.41 -0.23 -5.55
C GLY A 151 7.70 0.22 -4.26
N ARG A 152 8.36 1.00 -3.40
CA ARG A 152 7.78 1.52 -2.17
C ARG A 152 7.27 2.96 -2.33
N PHE A 153 7.96 3.82 -3.07
CA PHE A 153 7.58 5.23 -3.19
C PHE A 153 6.84 5.55 -4.49
N VAL A 154 7.11 4.86 -5.60
CA VAL A 154 6.45 5.15 -6.88
C VAL A 154 4.93 5.02 -6.79
N PRO A 155 4.34 3.96 -6.21
CA PRO A 155 2.89 3.87 -6.07
C PRO A 155 2.29 5.02 -5.25
N VAL A 156 3.00 5.50 -4.22
CA VAL A 156 2.57 6.64 -3.40
C VAL A 156 2.59 7.93 -4.22
N PHE A 157 3.61 8.13 -5.04
CA PHE A 157 3.74 9.31 -5.89
C PHE A 157 2.74 9.32 -7.06
N GLU A 158 2.40 8.15 -7.59
CA GLU A 158 1.33 8.01 -8.59
C GLU A 158 -0.04 8.37 -8.00
N GLU A 159 -0.33 7.91 -6.78
CA GLU A 159 -1.61 8.19 -6.11
C GLU A 159 -1.78 9.68 -5.74
N ASN A 160 -0.72 10.36 -5.33
CA ASN A 160 -0.78 11.77 -4.90
C ASN A 160 -0.36 12.78 -5.98
N GLY A 161 0.07 12.30 -7.16
CA GLY A 161 0.46 13.12 -8.31
C GLY A 161 1.91 13.62 -8.29
N PHE A 162 2.68 13.37 -7.22
CA PHE A 162 4.08 13.80 -7.09
C PHE A 162 5.02 13.13 -8.09
N ILE A 163 4.56 12.05 -8.72
CA ILE A 163 5.33 11.32 -9.76
C ILE A 163 5.80 12.24 -10.86
N ALA A 164 4.99 13.24 -11.27
CA ALA A 164 5.33 14.17 -12.35
C ALA A 164 6.54 15.06 -12.00
N ASP A 165 6.60 15.56 -10.76
CA ASP A 165 7.71 16.40 -10.30
C ASP A 165 9.00 15.59 -10.21
N MET A 166 8.93 14.37 -9.68
CA MET A 166 10.05 13.45 -9.62
C MET A 166 10.55 13.09 -11.04
N ASP A 167 9.67 12.70 -11.95
CA ASP A 167 10.03 12.33 -13.33
C ASP A 167 10.71 13.49 -14.05
N PHE A 168 10.23 14.71 -13.87
CA PHE A 168 10.85 15.89 -14.45
C PHE A 168 12.26 16.11 -13.92
N ALA A 169 12.49 15.94 -12.62
CA ALA A 169 13.81 16.06 -12.00
C ALA A 169 14.78 14.97 -12.53
N ILE A 170 14.32 13.72 -12.62
CA ILE A 170 15.09 12.59 -13.15
C ILE A 170 15.44 12.83 -14.64
N TYR A 171 14.48 13.31 -15.43
CA TYR A 171 14.71 13.65 -16.83
C TYR A 171 15.79 14.72 -16.99
N ARG A 172 15.72 15.83 -16.21
CA ARG A 172 16.73 16.88 -16.22
C ARG A 172 18.13 16.37 -15.87
N GLN A 173 18.21 15.54 -14.81
CA GLN A 173 19.47 14.93 -14.41
C GLN A 173 20.03 14.03 -15.52
N SER A 174 19.20 13.19 -16.13
CA SER A 174 19.60 12.27 -17.21
C SER A 174 20.14 13.02 -18.43
N ILE A 175 19.52 14.14 -18.82
CA ILE A 175 20.04 14.99 -19.91
C ILE A 175 21.41 15.58 -19.54
N ALA A 176 21.58 16.04 -18.31
CA ALA A 176 22.86 16.60 -17.87
C ALA A 176 23.97 15.53 -17.88
N ASP A 177 23.66 14.32 -17.46
CA ASP A 177 24.60 13.20 -17.47
C ASP A 177 24.98 12.78 -18.89
N ILE A 178 23.99 12.68 -19.81
CA ILE A 178 24.27 12.39 -21.25
C ILE A 178 25.18 13.46 -21.84
N LYS A 179 24.91 14.75 -21.60
CA LYS A 179 25.81 15.83 -22.08
C LYS A 179 27.21 15.70 -21.54
N ARG A 180 27.41 15.21 -20.34
CA ARG A 180 28.73 15.00 -19.74
C ARG A 180 29.46 13.82 -20.38
N TRP A 181 28.74 12.74 -20.75
CA TRP A 181 29.33 11.55 -21.35
C TRP A 181 29.67 11.70 -22.84
N LEU A 182 29.01 12.63 -23.54
CA LEU A 182 29.25 12.91 -24.95
C LEU A 182 30.37 13.96 -25.21
N ARG A 183 30.98 14.49 -24.15
CA ARG A 183 32.16 15.37 -24.21
C ARG A 183 33.45 14.58 -24.11
#